data_da8472c0657850c24bcd3c6d6ef0ca86
#
_entry.id   da8472c0657850c24bcd3c6d6ef0ca86
#
_cell.length_a   1.000
_cell.length_b   1.000
_cell.length_c   1.000
_cell.angle_alpha   90.00
_cell.angle_beta   90.00
_cell.angle_gamma   90.00
#
_symmetry.space_group_name_H-M   'P 1'
#
loop_
_entity.id
_entity.type
_entity.pdbx_description
1 polymer ?
#
loop_
_entity_poly.entity_id
_entity_poly.type
_entity_poly.pdbx_seq_one_letter_code
_entity_poly.pdbx_strand_id
1 'polypeptide(L)'
;GDATCLPYADNSFDAVTISYGLRNVEDPHQALREMLRVAKPGGRVVICEFSYPTWAPFRHVYTKYLLAAIPAMARLASSNRQAYDYLAESILTWPDQPHLADMMTETGWQAVAWRNICGGVVALHRGWKGSVSPRSGDHHGDPGEGDGLR
;
A
#
# COMPACT_ATOMS: atom_id res chain seq x y z
N GLY A 1 7.87 -14.67 5.08
CA GLY A 1 9.01 -13.76 5.01
C GLY A 1 8.68 -12.45 5.70
N ASP A 2 9.68 -11.73 6.09
CA ASP A 2 9.54 -10.44 6.74
C ASP A 2 9.36 -9.35 5.66
N ALA A 3 8.23 -8.64 5.70
CA ALA A 3 7.92 -7.58 4.75
C ALA A 3 8.79 -6.31 4.95
N THR A 4 9.42 -6.16 6.12
CA THR A 4 10.31 -5.04 6.45
C THR A 4 11.73 -5.23 5.92
N CYS A 5 12.06 -6.44 5.45
CA CYS A 5 13.35 -6.78 4.86
C CYS A 5 13.17 -7.88 3.80
N LEU A 6 12.79 -7.48 2.60
CA LEU A 6 12.52 -8.42 1.51
C LEU A 6 13.81 -8.98 0.91
N PRO A 7 13.97 -10.30 0.77
CA PRO A 7 15.20 -10.95 0.28
C PRO A 7 15.32 -10.87 -1.26
N TYR A 8 15.03 -9.71 -1.84
CA TYR A 8 15.08 -9.48 -3.27
C TYR A 8 15.91 -8.24 -3.59
N ALA A 9 16.55 -8.24 -4.75
CA ALA A 9 17.30 -7.09 -5.23
C ALA A 9 16.35 -5.91 -5.56
N ASP A 10 16.92 -4.71 -5.59
CA ASP A 10 16.21 -3.51 -6.04
C ASP A 10 15.68 -3.69 -7.47
N ASN A 11 14.52 -3.10 -7.75
CA ASN A 11 13.94 -3.06 -9.10
C ASN A 11 13.75 -4.45 -9.73
N SER A 12 13.30 -5.43 -8.95
CA SER A 12 13.10 -6.82 -9.39
C SER A 12 11.74 -7.09 -9.99
N PHE A 13 10.69 -6.37 -9.55
CA PHE A 13 9.30 -6.73 -9.86
C PHE A 13 8.55 -5.61 -10.58
N ASP A 14 7.72 -5.97 -11.55
CA ASP A 14 6.83 -5.05 -12.26
C ASP A 14 5.59 -4.69 -11.42
N ALA A 15 5.23 -5.58 -10.50
CA ALA A 15 4.16 -5.36 -9.54
C ALA A 15 4.45 -6.07 -8.22
N VAL A 16 4.06 -5.44 -7.12
CA VAL A 16 4.11 -6.00 -5.76
C VAL A 16 2.71 -5.98 -5.19
N THR A 17 2.29 -7.05 -4.55
CA THR A 17 0.96 -7.13 -3.95
C THR A 17 1.03 -7.64 -2.52
N ILE A 18 0.16 -7.09 -1.67
CA ILE A 18 -0.07 -7.61 -0.33
C ILE A 18 -1.57 -7.65 -0.05
N SER A 19 -2.04 -8.73 0.56
CA SER A 19 -3.45 -8.90 0.88
C SER A 19 -3.60 -9.37 2.32
N TYR A 20 -4.34 -8.59 3.11
CA TYR A 20 -4.65 -8.82 4.53
C TYR A 20 -3.42 -9.09 5.42
N GLY A 21 -2.27 -8.54 5.03
CA GLY A 21 -1.00 -8.78 5.70
C GLY A 21 -0.32 -7.52 6.23
N LEU A 22 -0.59 -6.35 5.64
CA LEU A 22 0.14 -5.13 5.97
C LEU A 22 -0.16 -4.67 7.41
N ARG A 23 -1.39 -4.84 7.90
CA ARG A 23 -1.77 -4.51 9.28
C ARG A 23 -1.07 -5.34 10.34
N ASN A 24 -0.50 -6.50 9.97
CA ASN A 24 0.20 -7.41 10.87
C ASN A 24 1.72 -7.17 10.87
N VAL A 25 2.20 -6.22 10.09
CA VAL A 25 3.61 -5.85 10.04
C VAL A 25 3.91 -4.86 11.16
N GLU A 26 5.01 -5.05 11.86
CA GLU A 26 5.42 -4.20 12.99
C GLU A 26 5.68 -2.75 12.55
N ASP A 27 6.32 -2.56 11.39
CA ASP A 27 6.54 -1.25 10.76
C ASP A 27 5.97 -1.23 9.34
N PRO A 28 4.71 -0.81 9.15
CA PRO A 28 4.09 -0.73 7.83
C PRO A 28 4.78 0.27 6.89
N HIS A 29 5.35 1.36 7.41
CA HIS A 29 6.10 2.33 6.59
C HIS A 29 7.37 1.69 6.03
N GLN A 30 8.09 0.90 6.84
CA GLN A 30 9.26 0.18 6.36
C GLN A 30 8.88 -0.88 5.32
N ALA A 31 7.79 -1.61 5.53
CA ALA A 31 7.30 -2.56 4.53
C ALA A 31 6.95 -1.87 3.20
N LEU A 32 6.28 -0.72 3.25
CA LEU A 32 5.97 0.08 2.05
C LEU A 32 7.23 0.57 1.34
N ARG A 33 8.28 0.97 2.08
CA ARG A 33 9.60 1.33 1.50
C ARG A 33 10.29 0.14 0.86
N GLU A 34 10.25 -1.03 1.48
CA GLU A 34 10.82 -2.26 0.92
C GLU A 34 10.08 -2.71 -0.35
N MET A 35 8.75 -2.63 -0.34
CA MET A 35 7.96 -2.89 -1.56
C MET A 35 8.33 -1.90 -2.68
N LEU A 36 8.55 -0.61 -2.33
CA LEU A 36 8.99 0.39 -3.30
C LEU A 36 10.40 0.08 -3.81
N ARG A 37 11.32 -0.33 -2.95
CA ARG A 37 12.69 -0.69 -3.32
C ARG A 37 12.71 -1.81 -4.35
N VAL A 38 11.98 -2.89 -4.10
CA VAL A 38 11.96 -4.06 -4.98
C VAL A 38 11.11 -3.88 -6.25
N ALA A 39 10.20 -2.92 -6.28
CA ALA A 39 9.45 -2.58 -7.49
C ALA A 39 10.37 -1.88 -8.50
N LYS A 40 10.21 -2.19 -9.79
CA LYS A 40 10.90 -1.48 -10.88
C LYS A 40 10.41 -0.04 -11.01
N PRO A 41 11.20 0.89 -11.58
CA PRO A 41 10.70 2.19 -12.03
C PRO A 41 9.49 2.01 -12.96
N GLY A 42 8.38 2.73 -12.69
CA GLY A 42 7.11 2.52 -13.37
C GLY A 42 6.31 1.28 -12.92
N GLY A 43 6.85 0.49 -12.00
CA GLY A 43 6.15 -0.61 -11.36
C GLY A 43 5.08 -0.14 -10.38
N ARG A 44 4.22 -1.04 -9.97
CA ARG A 44 3.05 -0.72 -9.14
C ARG A 44 2.98 -1.56 -7.86
N VAL A 45 2.35 -1.00 -6.84
CA VAL A 45 1.88 -1.75 -5.68
C VAL A 45 0.36 -1.86 -5.68
N VAL A 46 -0.17 -2.98 -5.20
CA VAL A 46 -1.59 -3.15 -4.91
C VAL A 46 -1.71 -3.72 -3.50
N ILE A 47 -2.46 -3.02 -2.66
CA ILE A 47 -2.71 -3.39 -1.26
C ILE A 47 -4.20 -3.65 -1.10
N CYS A 48 -4.56 -4.86 -0.71
CA CYS A 48 -5.92 -5.22 -0.32
C CYS A 48 -5.94 -5.36 1.21
N GLU A 49 -6.69 -4.51 1.89
CA GLU A 49 -6.71 -4.53 3.35
C GLU A 49 -8.09 -4.12 3.90
N PHE A 50 -8.36 -4.50 5.14
CA PHE A 50 -9.53 -4.02 5.86
C PHE A 50 -9.49 -2.50 5.99
N SER A 51 -10.65 -1.90 6.04
CA SER A 51 -10.82 -0.48 6.22
C SER A 51 -12.19 -0.18 6.86
N TYR A 52 -12.59 1.08 6.84
CA TYR A 52 -13.85 1.50 7.46
C TYR A 52 -14.90 1.86 6.42
N PRO A 53 -16.16 1.44 6.64
CA PRO A 53 -17.29 1.87 5.79
C PRO A 53 -17.36 3.39 5.69
N THR A 54 -17.52 3.89 4.48
CA THR A 54 -17.59 5.33 4.21
C THR A 54 -18.96 5.94 4.54
N TRP A 55 -20.02 5.12 4.50
CA TRP A 55 -21.38 5.56 4.86
C TRP A 55 -21.57 5.49 6.38
N ALA A 56 -21.80 6.66 7.02
CA ALA A 56 -21.80 6.80 8.47
C ALA A 56 -22.75 5.84 9.23
N PRO A 57 -24.02 5.64 8.81
CA PRO A 57 -24.89 4.67 9.48
C PRO A 57 -24.35 3.25 9.44
N PHE A 58 -23.85 2.82 8.27
CA PHE A 58 -23.26 1.48 8.12
C PHE A 58 -21.96 1.34 8.93
N ARG A 59 -21.13 2.36 8.98
CA ARG A 59 -19.91 2.38 9.80
C ARG A 59 -20.23 2.21 11.28
N HIS A 60 -21.30 2.87 11.79
CA HIS A 60 -21.70 2.71 13.18
C HIS A 60 -22.16 1.28 13.49
N VAL A 61 -22.97 0.70 12.63
CA VAL A 61 -23.42 -0.71 12.76
C VAL A 61 -22.22 -1.67 12.66
N TYR A 62 -21.34 -1.46 11.68
CA TYR A 62 -20.15 -2.28 11.47
C TYR A 62 -19.23 -2.26 12.69
N THR A 63 -18.87 -1.07 13.17
CA THR A 63 -17.93 -0.94 14.30
C THR A 63 -18.54 -1.45 15.60
N LYS A 64 -19.82 -1.14 15.87
CA LYS A 64 -20.45 -1.47 17.15
C LYS A 64 -20.91 -2.92 17.23
N TYR A 65 -21.40 -3.49 16.13
CA TYR A 65 -22.06 -4.80 16.16
C TYR A 65 -21.30 -5.89 15.40
N LEU A 66 -20.87 -5.64 14.15
CA LEU A 66 -20.19 -6.67 13.36
C LEU A 66 -18.82 -7.02 13.94
N LEU A 67 -17.99 -6.03 14.25
CA LEU A 67 -16.67 -6.31 14.83
C LEU A 67 -16.78 -6.93 16.23
N ALA A 68 -17.75 -6.48 17.03
CA ALA A 68 -18.02 -7.09 18.34
C ALA A 68 -18.58 -8.52 18.24
N ALA A 69 -19.24 -8.87 17.13
CA ALA A 69 -19.76 -10.21 16.90
C ALA A 69 -18.66 -11.22 16.52
N ILE A 70 -17.53 -10.78 15.95
CA ILE A 70 -16.44 -11.68 15.56
C ILE A 70 -15.93 -12.54 16.73
N PRO A 71 -15.56 -11.98 17.90
CA PRO A 71 -15.16 -12.78 19.05
C PRO A 71 -16.29 -13.67 19.58
N ALA A 72 -17.53 -13.20 19.54
CA ALA A 72 -18.70 -13.98 20.00
C ALA A 72 -18.95 -15.20 19.10
N MET A 73 -18.88 -15.04 17.80
CA MET A 73 -19.00 -16.13 16.82
C MET A 73 -17.85 -17.13 16.93
N ALA A 74 -16.64 -16.65 17.19
CA ALA A 74 -15.47 -17.49 17.39
C ALA A 74 -15.62 -18.40 18.62
N ARG A 75 -16.29 -17.93 19.67
CA ARG A 75 -16.58 -18.72 20.88
C ARG A 75 -17.47 -19.92 20.59
N LEU A 76 -18.33 -19.81 19.58
CA LEU A 76 -19.29 -20.86 19.21
C LEU A 76 -18.72 -21.82 18.17
N ALA A 77 -17.80 -21.39 17.31
CA ALA A 77 -17.39 -22.12 16.13
C ALA A 77 -15.91 -22.54 16.08
N SER A 78 -15.04 -22.04 16.98
CA SER A 78 -13.59 -22.27 16.87
C SER A 78 -12.90 -22.49 18.21
N SER A 79 -11.89 -23.37 18.19
CA SER A 79 -10.97 -23.59 19.32
C SER A 79 -9.91 -22.50 19.49
N ASN A 80 -9.77 -21.57 18.52
CA ASN A 80 -8.74 -20.52 18.55
C ASN A 80 -9.33 -19.13 18.76
N ARG A 81 -9.83 -18.88 19.98
CA ARG A 81 -10.41 -17.60 20.41
C ARG A 81 -9.45 -16.42 20.23
N GLN A 82 -8.19 -16.62 20.58
CA GLN A 82 -7.17 -15.57 20.60
C GLN A 82 -6.90 -14.96 19.20
N ALA A 83 -6.99 -15.79 18.14
CA ALA A 83 -6.81 -15.31 16.77
C ALA A 83 -7.94 -14.36 16.30
N TYR A 84 -9.16 -14.58 16.77
CA TYR A 84 -10.31 -13.73 16.42
C TYR A 84 -10.37 -12.43 17.23
N ASP A 85 -9.95 -12.46 18.49
CA ASP A 85 -9.79 -11.25 19.31
C ASP A 85 -8.73 -10.35 18.68
N TYR A 86 -7.58 -10.92 18.28
CA TYR A 86 -6.53 -10.22 17.55
C TYR A 86 -7.02 -9.65 16.21
N LEU A 87 -7.80 -10.41 15.46
CA LEU A 87 -8.35 -9.94 14.18
C LEU A 87 -9.22 -8.70 14.37
N ALA A 88 -10.14 -8.72 15.32
CA ALA A 88 -11.02 -7.58 15.61
C ALA A 88 -10.21 -6.36 16.05
N GLU A 89 -9.25 -6.53 16.94
CA GLU A 89 -8.38 -5.47 17.45
C GLU A 89 -7.52 -4.88 16.34
N SER A 90 -6.89 -5.71 15.50
CA SER A 90 -6.06 -5.27 14.40
C SER A 90 -6.84 -4.49 13.34
N ILE A 91 -8.12 -4.80 13.11
CA ILE A 91 -8.98 -4.02 12.22
C ILE A 91 -9.32 -2.66 12.86
N LEU A 92 -9.63 -2.62 14.16
CA LEU A 92 -10.01 -1.39 14.85
C LEU A 92 -8.87 -0.38 14.99
N THR A 93 -7.64 -0.84 15.00
CA THR A 93 -6.45 0.01 15.10
C THR A 93 -5.85 0.36 13.75
N TRP A 94 -6.29 -0.30 12.68
CA TRP A 94 -5.78 -0.05 11.33
C TRP A 94 -6.30 1.28 10.76
N PRO A 95 -5.49 2.04 10.02
CA PRO A 95 -5.91 3.30 9.40
C PRO A 95 -7.02 3.11 8.36
N ASP A 96 -7.82 4.14 8.18
CA ASP A 96 -8.81 4.20 7.10
C ASP A 96 -8.15 4.46 5.72
N GLN A 97 -8.99 4.54 4.67
CA GLN A 97 -8.51 4.64 3.30
C GLN A 97 -7.62 5.86 3.05
N PRO A 98 -8.00 7.10 3.45
CA PRO A 98 -7.14 8.27 3.26
C PRO A 98 -5.80 8.15 3.99
N HIS A 99 -5.80 7.72 5.23
CA HIS A 99 -4.57 7.60 6.01
C HIS A 99 -3.60 6.55 5.45
N LEU A 100 -4.11 5.41 4.93
CA LEU A 100 -3.25 4.45 4.24
C LEU A 100 -2.69 5.04 2.93
N ALA A 101 -3.49 5.83 2.21
CA ALA A 101 -3.00 6.51 1.00
C ALA A 101 -1.92 7.56 1.34
N ASP A 102 -2.05 8.27 2.46
CA ASP A 102 -1.03 9.21 2.94
C ASP A 102 0.27 8.46 3.30
N MET A 103 0.19 7.36 4.05
CA MET A 103 1.34 6.50 4.35
C MET A 103 2.06 6.00 3.08
N MET A 104 1.31 5.60 2.06
CA MET A 104 1.89 5.21 0.77
C MET A 104 2.61 6.39 0.10
N THR A 105 2.02 7.56 0.11
CA THR A 105 2.60 8.77 -0.50
C THR A 105 3.87 9.20 0.23
N GLU A 106 3.86 9.20 1.56
CA GLU A 106 5.01 9.51 2.42
C GLU A 106 6.18 8.55 2.19
N THR A 107 5.90 7.30 1.85
CA THR A 107 6.93 6.29 1.55
C THR A 107 7.43 6.32 0.11
N GLY A 108 6.92 7.23 -0.73
CA GLY A 108 7.42 7.51 -2.07
C GLY A 108 6.58 6.93 -3.23
N TRP A 109 5.45 6.30 -2.93
CA TRP A 109 4.51 5.87 -3.96
C TRP A 109 3.78 7.07 -4.56
N GLN A 110 3.59 7.08 -5.88
CA GLN A 110 2.98 8.16 -6.65
C GLN A 110 1.62 7.74 -7.21
N ALA A 111 0.79 8.72 -7.56
CA ALA A 111 -0.55 8.50 -8.11
C ALA A 111 -1.37 7.49 -7.30
N VAL A 112 -1.27 7.61 -5.96
CA VAL A 112 -1.99 6.75 -5.04
C VAL A 112 -3.48 6.96 -5.19
N ALA A 113 -4.21 5.87 -5.32
CA ALA A 113 -5.66 5.88 -5.39
C ALA A 113 -6.21 4.61 -4.75
N TRP A 114 -7.47 4.65 -4.31
CA TRP A 114 -8.12 3.49 -3.73
C TRP A 114 -9.52 3.28 -4.26
N ARG A 115 -10.01 2.06 -4.11
CA ARG A 115 -11.38 1.66 -4.41
C ARG A 115 -11.96 0.88 -3.24
N ASN A 116 -13.12 1.30 -2.77
CA ASN A 116 -13.85 0.61 -1.73
C ASN A 116 -14.54 -0.65 -2.26
N ILE A 117 -14.48 -1.71 -1.46
CA ILE A 117 -15.17 -2.98 -1.69
C ILE A 117 -16.06 -3.23 -0.47
N CYS A 118 -17.21 -3.88 -0.68
CA CYS A 118 -18.17 -4.18 0.41
C CYS A 118 -18.53 -2.94 1.25
N GLY A 119 -18.86 -1.82 0.60
CA GLY A 119 -19.24 -0.60 1.30
C GLY A 119 -18.11 0.10 2.07
N GLY A 120 -16.84 -0.27 1.81
CA GLY A 120 -15.66 0.28 2.46
C GLY A 120 -15.09 -0.58 3.59
N VAL A 121 -15.67 -1.75 3.87
CA VAL A 121 -15.10 -2.73 4.82
C VAL A 121 -13.73 -3.21 4.38
N VAL A 122 -13.51 -3.28 3.07
CA VAL A 122 -12.24 -3.58 2.43
C VAL A 122 -11.93 -2.47 1.43
N ALA A 123 -10.67 -2.11 1.30
CA ALA A 123 -10.21 -1.19 0.29
C ALA A 123 -9.02 -1.77 -0.49
N LEU A 124 -9.03 -1.54 -1.79
CA LEU A 124 -7.89 -1.77 -2.68
C LEU A 124 -7.18 -0.45 -2.90
N HIS A 125 -5.95 -0.34 -2.43
CA HIS A 125 -5.06 0.79 -2.73
C HIS A 125 -4.10 0.40 -3.83
N ARG A 126 -3.76 1.35 -4.68
CA ARG A 126 -2.71 1.21 -5.69
C ARG A 126 -1.81 2.43 -5.66
N GLY A 127 -0.54 2.22 -5.96
CA GLY A 127 0.44 3.28 -6.16
C GLY A 127 1.45 2.87 -7.21
N TRP A 128 2.17 3.84 -7.76
CA TRP A 128 3.19 3.63 -8.79
C TRP A 128 4.54 4.08 -8.26
N LYS A 129 5.59 3.35 -8.57
CA LYS A 129 6.95 3.84 -8.40
C LYS A 129 7.25 4.81 -9.53
N GLY A 130 7.76 6.01 -9.20
CA GLY A 130 8.17 6.97 -10.20
C GLY A 130 9.12 6.38 -11.24
N SER A 131 8.92 6.69 -12.51
CA SER A 131 9.90 6.39 -13.54
C SER A 131 11.09 7.34 -13.37
N VAL A 132 12.31 6.82 -13.46
CA VAL A 132 13.48 7.68 -13.61
C VAL A 132 13.34 8.35 -14.96
N SER A 133 13.01 9.64 -14.96
CA SER A 133 13.09 10.45 -16.18
C SER A 133 14.56 10.40 -16.62
N PRO A 134 14.89 10.03 -17.87
CA PRO A 134 16.24 10.18 -18.34
C PRO A 134 16.61 11.65 -18.17
N ARG A 135 17.71 11.92 -17.47
CA ARG A 135 18.23 13.29 -17.35
C ARG A 135 18.38 13.82 -18.78
N SER A 136 17.60 14.85 -19.11
CA SER A 136 17.86 15.70 -20.25
C SER A 136 19.12 16.51 -19.91
N GLY A 137 20.26 15.97 -20.27
CA GLY A 137 21.54 16.58 -20.00
C GLY A 137 22.60 15.85 -20.77
N ASP A 138 22.72 16.17 -22.03
CA ASP A 138 23.95 16.32 -22.77
C ASP A 138 23.58 16.80 -24.20
N HIS A 139 23.09 18.04 -24.27
CA HIS A 139 23.40 18.82 -25.46
C HIS A 139 24.86 19.20 -25.34
N HIS A 140 25.72 18.31 -25.82
CA HIS A 140 27.06 18.68 -26.20
C HIS A 140 26.92 19.64 -27.37
N GLY A 141 27.09 20.94 -27.11
CA GLY A 141 27.22 21.94 -28.14
C GLY A 141 28.40 21.56 -29.01
N ASP A 142 28.13 21.26 -30.25
CA ASP A 142 29.09 21.21 -31.32
C ASP A 142 29.55 22.66 -31.57
N PRO A 143 30.84 23.01 -31.31
CA PRO A 143 31.34 24.31 -31.65
C PRO A 143 31.52 24.35 -33.16
N GLY A 144 30.68 25.16 -33.81
CA GLY A 144 30.73 25.41 -35.22
C GLY A 144 32.12 25.67 -35.74
N GLU A 145 32.48 24.95 -36.75
CA GLU A 145 33.57 25.23 -37.63
C GLU A 145 33.15 26.33 -38.58
N GLY A 146 33.72 27.52 -38.36
CA GLY A 146 33.71 28.59 -39.33
C GLY A 146 34.75 28.30 -40.40
N ASP A 147 34.40 28.41 -41.61
CA ASP A 147 35.27 28.83 -42.73
C ASP A 147 34.33 29.41 -43.78
N GLY A 148 34.44 30.59 -44.17
CA GLY A 148 35.43 31.42 -44.82
C GLY A 148 35.51 31.17 -46.31
N LEU A 149 35.23 32.24 -47.06
CA LEU A 149 35.68 32.51 -48.42
C LEU A 149 34.71 32.31 -49.59
N ARG A 150 34.29 33.42 -50.01
CA ARG A 150 34.17 34.08 -51.33
C ARG A 150 32.77 34.48 -51.73
#